data_b2705396353ceb28eb70cca671c44cf8
#
_entry.id   b2705396353ceb28eb70cca671c44cf8
#
_cell.length_a   1.000
_cell.length_b   1.000
_cell.length_c   1.000
_cell.angle_alpha   90.00
_cell.angle_beta   90.00
_cell.angle_gamma   90.00
#
_symmetry.space_group_name_H-M   'P 1'
#
loop_
_entity.id
_entity.type
_entity.pdbx_description
1 polymer ?
#
loop_
_entity_poly.entity_id
_entity_poly.type
_entity_poly.pdbx_seq_one_letter_code
_entity_poly.pdbx_strand_id
1 'polypeptide(L)'
;MAQLSDDCFAFGGPMMSVDEAVAIIATRVSAVREIEAVPIENADGRILAGDISASLALPPFTNSAVDGYAVRSDDLPLREGVAFPVSGRIQAGASAQQPVKPGHAVRIFTGAPMPEGADTVFMQEDVRVDEAGRVVLPAGLRPGANVRPAGEDIQLGAAALAGGLRLRPQDVALAAAFGLTQIDVRRRIRVAVFSTGNELASPGSPRKSAQLYDSNRFMLMAMLARLGCEVSDLGILRDDRGALAQGLKKAAGTHDLILTSGGVSTGEEDHVKAAVEDVGTLVLWRMAIKPGRPVAMGIIAGTPFIGLPGNPVASFVTFVHVVRPTVLALSGAQPQPLIPMPVRAAFTYKKKIARREYVRVNLRKAPDGVGLEAVKFPREGAGLLSSLVDTDGLVELGEEITQVAPGQTVGFLGYASLT
;
A
#
# COMPACT_ATOMS: atom_id res chain seq x y z
N MET A 1 -12.92 -2.28 -19.02
CA MET A 1 -11.50 -2.37 -19.44
C MET A 1 -10.99 -0.97 -19.72
N ALA A 2 -9.76 -0.66 -19.33
CA ALA A 2 -9.12 0.59 -19.73
C ALA A 2 -8.81 0.50 -21.25
N GLN A 3 -9.29 1.47 -22.03
CA GLN A 3 -8.93 1.58 -23.45
C GLN A 3 -7.89 2.70 -23.58
N LEU A 4 -6.66 2.33 -23.88
CA LEU A 4 -5.55 3.27 -24.07
C LEU A 4 -5.35 3.56 -25.56
N SER A 5 -4.87 4.76 -25.88
CA SER A 5 -4.48 5.12 -27.25
C SER A 5 -3.18 4.39 -27.66
N ASP A 6 -3.01 4.14 -28.96
CA ASP A 6 -1.86 3.39 -29.49
C ASP A 6 -0.52 4.07 -29.23
N ASP A 7 -0.50 5.37 -29.01
CA ASP A 7 0.68 6.17 -28.67
C ASP A 7 0.92 6.37 -27.16
N CYS A 8 0.10 5.70 -26.32
CA CYS A 8 0.15 5.84 -24.85
C CYS A 8 1.56 5.72 -24.27
N PHE A 9 2.37 4.83 -24.83
CA PHE A 9 3.76 4.61 -24.37
C PHE A 9 4.84 5.21 -25.28
N ALA A 10 4.48 6.09 -26.23
CA ALA A 10 5.45 6.71 -27.11
C ALA A 10 6.49 7.53 -26.33
N PHE A 11 7.78 7.33 -26.65
CA PHE A 11 8.91 8.04 -26.06
C PHE A 11 9.99 8.33 -27.10
N GLY A 12 10.38 9.58 -27.25
CA GLY A 12 11.34 10.03 -28.29
C GLY A 12 12.82 10.07 -27.85
N GLY A 13 13.15 9.75 -26.59
CA GLY A 13 14.51 9.82 -26.07
C GLY A 13 15.33 8.54 -26.24
N PRO A 14 16.68 8.63 -26.18
CA PRO A 14 17.57 7.48 -26.33
C PRO A 14 17.56 6.54 -25.11
N MET A 15 17.36 7.05 -23.92
CA MET A 15 17.19 6.33 -22.65
C MET A 15 16.18 7.06 -21.78
N MET A 16 15.36 6.28 -21.06
CA MET A 16 14.30 6.76 -20.17
C MET A 16 14.73 6.58 -18.71
N SER A 17 14.68 7.64 -17.92
CA SER A 17 14.82 7.53 -16.47
C SER A 17 13.63 6.82 -15.84
N VAL A 18 13.78 6.36 -14.60
CA VAL A 18 12.66 5.77 -13.82
C VAL A 18 11.56 6.80 -13.62
N ASP A 19 11.93 8.04 -13.33
CA ASP A 19 10.98 9.11 -13.04
C ASP A 19 10.18 9.53 -14.29
N GLU A 20 10.80 9.57 -15.47
CA GLU A 20 10.10 9.77 -16.74
C GLU A 20 9.13 8.63 -17.05
N ALA A 21 9.52 7.37 -16.80
CA ALA A 21 8.63 6.23 -17.00
C ALA A 21 7.39 6.32 -16.08
N VAL A 22 7.59 6.61 -14.80
CA VAL A 22 6.51 6.78 -13.82
C VAL A 22 5.61 7.95 -14.23
N ALA A 23 6.16 9.08 -14.67
CA ALA A 23 5.40 10.25 -15.11
C ALA A 23 4.54 9.94 -16.36
N ILE A 24 5.10 9.24 -17.35
CA ILE A 24 4.35 8.81 -18.55
C ILE A 24 3.20 7.89 -18.15
N ILE A 25 3.45 6.90 -17.30
CA ILE A 25 2.43 5.98 -16.81
C ILE A 25 1.33 6.75 -16.07
N ALA A 26 1.70 7.61 -15.12
CA ALA A 26 0.74 8.37 -14.31
C ALA A 26 -0.15 9.33 -15.14
N THR A 27 0.37 9.86 -16.24
CA THR A 27 -0.36 10.84 -17.06
C THR A 27 -1.15 10.21 -18.21
N ARG A 28 -0.75 9.04 -18.69
CA ARG A 28 -1.32 8.46 -19.91
C ARG A 28 -2.13 7.17 -19.66
N VAL A 29 -1.91 6.49 -18.55
CA VAL A 29 -2.68 5.28 -18.21
C VAL A 29 -3.96 5.68 -17.49
N SER A 30 -5.10 5.33 -18.08
CA SER A 30 -6.42 5.62 -17.51
C SER A 30 -6.88 4.49 -16.61
N ALA A 31 -7.51 4.84 -15.50
CA ALA A 31 -8.07 3.87 -14.56
C ALA A 31 -9.26 3.10 -15.15
N VAL A 32 -9.42 1.86 -14.75
CA VAL A 32 -10.62 1.06 -14.97
C VAL A 32 -11.80 1.74 -14.26
N ARG A 33 -12.94 1.87 -14.95
CA ARG A 33 -14.09 2.65 -14.45
C ARG A 33 -15.05 1.84 -13.59
N GLU A 34 -15.03 0.51 -13.73
CA GLU A 34 -15.97 -0.37 -13.05
C GLU A 34 -15.78 -0.34 -11.52
N ILE A 35 -16.92 -0.20 -10.82
CA ILE A 35 -17.03 -0.14 -9.37
C ILE A 35 -17.85 -1.34 -8.92
N GLU A 36 -17.50 -1.88 -7.75
CA GLU A 36 -18.25 -2.93 -7.07
C GLU A 36 -18.39 -2.62 -5.59
N ALA A 37 -19.55 -2.93 -5.01
CA ALA A 37 -19.74 -2.86 -3.57
C ALA A 37 -19.22 -4.16 -2.93
N VAL A 38 -18.33 -4.04 -1.97
CA VAL A 38 -17.81 -5.18 -1.23
C VAL A 38 -18.18 -5.09 0.25
N PRO A 39 -18.48 -6.23 0.91
CA PRO A 39 -18.58 -6.27 2.36
C PRO A 39 -17.33 -5.70 3.02
N ILE A 40 -17.50 -5.01 4.15
CA ILE A 40 -16.40 -4.28 4.81
C ILE A 40 -15.23 -5.19 5.20
N GLU A 41 -15.51 -6.44 5.56
CA GLU A 41 -14.51 -7.47 5.88
C GLU A 41 -13.63 -7.86 4.69
N ASN A 42 -14.06 -7.54 3.47
CA ASN A 42 -13.33 -7.82 2.22
C ASN A 42 -12.71 -6.54 1.61
N ALA A 43 -12.71 -5.42 2.34
CA ALA A 43 -12.29 -4.12 1.83
C ALA A 43 -10.78 -3.87 1.94
N ASP A 44 -10.06 -4.60 2.80
CA ASP A 44 -8.61 -4.44 2.95
C ASP A 44 -7.86 -4.66 1.63
N GLY A 45 -6.93 -3.75 1.33
CA GLY A 45 -6.15 -3.76 0.09
C GLY A 45 -6.90 -3.36 -1.18
N ARG A 46 -8.23 -3.07 -1.10
CA ARG A 46 -9.04 -2.58 -2.24
C ARG A 46 -8.81 -1.07 -2.45
N ILE A 47 -9.09 -0.61 -3.66
CA ILE A 47 -8.99 0.82 -3.99
C ILE A 47 -10.37 1.47 -3.84
N LEU A 48 -10.48 2.45 -2.97
CA LEU A 48 -11.73 3.17 -2.71
C LEU A 48 -12.20 3.90 -3.98
N ALA A 49 -13.48 3.72 -4.34
CA ALA A 49 -13.99 4.26 -5.60
C ALA A 49 -14.27 5.77 -5.57
N GLY A 50 -14.68 6.29 -4.42
CA GLY A 50 -15.00 7.70 -4.19
C GLY A 50 -14.72 8.10 -2.74
N ASP A 51 -14.87 9.39 -2.42
CA ASP A 51 -14.65 9.90 -1.07
C ASP A 51 -15.71 9.38 -0.10
N ILE A 52 -15.30 9.09 1.13
CA ILE A 52 -16.20 8.81 2.25
C ILE A 52 -16.15 9.98 3.22
N SER A 53 -17.31 10.57 3.46
CA SER A 53 -17.50 11.58 4.51
C SER A 53 -18.09 10.92 5.76
N ALA A 54 -17.78 11.45 6.93
CA ALA A 54 -18.26 10.97 8.21
C ALA A 54 -19.81 11.05 8.28
N SER A 55 -20.48 9.90 8.27
CA SER A 55 -21.93 9.78 8.42
C SER A 55 -22.43 10.04 9.83
N LEU A 56 -21.52 10.02 10.81
CA LEU A 56 -21.72 10.40 12.20
C LEU A 56 -20.42 10.95 12.79
N ALA A 57 -20.53 11.71 13.85
CA ALA A 57 -19.36 12.22 14.58
C ALA A 57 -18.64 11.08 15.31
N LEU A 58 -17.33 11.21 15.51
CA LEU A 58 -16.53 10.31 16.34
C LEU A 58 -15.87 11.08 17.48
N PRO A 59 -16.17 10.73 18.76
CA PRO A 59 -17.24 9.84 19.18
C PRO A 59 -18.64 10.44 18.86
N PRO A 60 -19.71 9.62 18.76
CA PRO A 60 -21.04 10.09 18.33
C PRO A 60 -21.78 10.89 19.38
N PHE A 61 -21.33 10.86 20.62
CA PHE A 61 -21.86 11.60 21.75
C PHE A 61 -20.74 11.98 22.73
N THR A 62 -20.95 13.04 23.50
CA THR A 62 -20.04 13.44 24.58
C THR A 62 -20.01 12.35 25.65
N ASN A 63 -18.82 11.89 26.03
CA ASN A 63 -18.63 10.75 26.94
C ASN A 63 -17.50 10.96 27.93
N SER A 64 -17.46 10.14 28.97
CA SER A 64 -16.35 10.14 29.93
C SER A 64 -15.09 9.54 29.33
N ALA A 65 -13.96 10.22 29.51
CA ALA A 65 -12.64 9.71 29.16
C ALA A 65 -12.09 8.69 30.16
N VAL A 66 -12.64 8.63 31.37
CA VAL A 66 -12.14 7.87 32.53
C VAL A 66 -13.26 7.24 33.34
N ASP A 67 -12.91 6.30 34.18
CA ASP A 67 -13.80 5.81 35.25
C ASP A 67 -13.77 6.82 36.38
N GLY A 68 -14.96 7.27 36.83
CA GLY A 68 -14.99 8.31 37.83
C GLY A 68 -16.38 8.80 38.24
N TYR A 69 -16.49 10.08 38.53
CA TYR A 69 -17.70 10.70 39.00
C TYR A 69 -17.97 11.99 38.20
N ALA A 70 -19.04 11.99 37.46
CA ALA A 70 -19.50 13.13 36.68
C ALA A 70 -20.22 14.15 37.59
N VAL A 71 -19.88 15.41 37.46
CA VAL A 71 -20.44 16.54 38.18
C VAL A 71 -20.70 17.71 37.25
N ARG A 72 -21.42 18.69 37.70
CA ARG A 72 -21.59 19.99 37.06
C ARG A 72 -20.37 20.86 37.38
N SER A 73 -19.85 21.58 36.41
CA SER A 73 -18.74 22.53 36.63
C SER A 73 -19.07 23.66 37.62
N ASP A 74 -20.34 24.04 37.67
CA ASP A 74 -20.83 25.04 38.64
C ASP A 74 -20.70 24.57 40.10
N ASP A 75 -20.62 23.26 40.33
CA ASP A 75 -20.54 22.65 41.66
C ASP A 75 -19.09 22.23 42.04
N LEU A 76 -18.09 22.59 41.23
CA LEU A 76 -16.70 22.20 41.47
C LEU A 76 -16.20 22.70 42.84
N PRO A 77 -15.54 21.84 43.63
CA PRO A 77 -15.05 22.19 44.94
C PRO A 77 -14.01 23.33 44.90
N LEU A 78 -14.24 24.40 45.63
CA LEU A 78 -13.28 25.49 45.83
C LEU A 78 -12.25 25.18 46.93
N ARG A 79 -12.50 24.12 47.72
CA ARG A 79 -11.62 23.61 48.81
C ARG A 79 -11.68 22.11 48.88
N GLU A 80 -10.65 21.51 49.46
CA GLU A 80 -10.56 20.07 49.68
C GLU A 80 -11.69 19.50 50.56
N GLY A 81 -12.05 18.23 50.29
CA GLY A 81 -12.92 17.47 51.20
C GLY A 81 -14.41 17.71 51.08
N VAL A 82 -14.88 18.31 50.01
CA VAL A 82 -16.34 18.48 49.78
C VAL A 82 -16.94 17.13 49.34
N ALA A 83 -17.99 16.71 50.10
CA ALA A 83 -18.66 15.40 49.87
C ALA A 83 -19.93 15.58 49.04
N PHE A 84 -20.08 14.81 47.97
CA PHE A 84 -21.22 14.79 47.04
C PHE A 84 -22.01 13.48 47.19
N PRO A 85 -23.35 13.54 47.35
CA PRO A 85 -24.20 12.38 47.22
C PRO A 85 -24.09 11.79 45.81
N VAL A 86 -23.97 10.48 45.70
CA VAL A 86 -23.96 9.75 44.41
C VAL A 86 -25.39 9.40 44.06
N SER A 87 -25.95 10.08 43.02
CA SER A 87 -27.36 9.95 42.64
C SER A 87 -27.63 8.93 41.54
N GLY A 88 -26.61 8.28 41.02
CA GLY A 88 -26.77 7.29 39.95
C GLY A 88 -25.45 6.65 39.47
N ARG A 89 -25.58 5.75 38.49
CA ARG A 89 -24.46 5.05 37.86
C ARG A 89 -24.73 4.84 36.36
N ILE A 90 -23.79 5.24 35.51
CA ILE A 90 -23.91 5.10 34.05
C ILE A 90 -22.73 4.32 33.52
N GLN A 91 -23.00 3.23 32.81
CA GLN A 91 -22.02 2.38 32.14
C GLN A 91 -21.97 2.68 30.64
N ALA A 92 -20.88 2.31 29.98
CA ALA A 92 -20.82 2.33 28.53
C ALA A 92 -21.96 1.46 27.94
N GLY A 93 -22.63 1.98 26.91
CA GLY A 93 -23.80 1.33 26.30
C GLY A 93 -25.13 1.57 26.99
N ALA A 94 -25.15 2.20 28.16
CA ALA A 94 -26.39 2.65 28.81
C ALA A 94 -26.74 4.08 28.38
N SER A 95 -28.03 4.42 28.38
CA SER A 95 -28.48 5.80 28.24
C SER A 95 -28.50 6.51 29.62
N ALA A 96 -28.07 7.77 29.62
CA ALA A 96 -28.23 8.62 30.81
C ALA A 96 -29.73 8.91 31.04
N GLN A 97 -30.30 8.34 32.12
CA GLN A 97 -31.76 8.41 32.34
C GLN A 97 -32.23 9.67 33.05
N GLN A 98 -31.38 10.38 33.77
CA GLN A 98 -31.74 11.56 34.51
C GLN A 98 -30.62 12.62 34.54
N PRO A 99 -30.97 13.92 34.52
CA PRO A 99 -30.02 15.00 34.73
C PRO A 99 -29.33 14.93 36.10
N VAL A 100 -28.07 15.37 36.14
CA VAL A 100 -27.34 15.52 37.40
C VAL A 100 -27.89 16.70 38.18
N LYS A 101 -28.38 16.44 39.39
CA LYS A 101 -28.88 17.51 40.29
C LYS A 101 -27.71 18.35 40.81
N PRO A 102 -27.96 19.67 41.08
CA PRO A 102 -26.97 20.50 41.76
C PRO A 102 -26.47 19.87 43.07
N GLY A 103 -25.16 19.92 43.29
CA GLY A 103 -24.50 19.34 44.46
C GLY A 103 -24.46 17.82 44.52
N HIS A 104 -24.76 17.11 43.41
CA HIS A 104 -24.69 15.66 43.32
C HIS A 104 -23.62 15.20 42.30
N ALA A 105 -23.15 13.97 42.47
CA ALA A 105 -22.31 13.28 41.53
C ALA A 105 -23.01 12.05 40.96
N VAL A 106 -22.61 11.65 39.75
CA VAL A 106 -23.04 10.37 39.12
C VAL A 106 -21.82 9.52 38.87
N ARG A 107 -21.83 8.29 39.34
CA ARG A 107 -20.77 7.31 39.00
C ARG A 107 -20.81 7.04 37.51
N ILE A 108 -19.68 7.26 36.82
CA ILE A 108 -19.59 7.11 35.38
C ILE A 108 -18.36 6.27 35.02
N PHE A 109 -18.44 5.55 33.90
CA PHE A 109 -17.36 4.72 33.39
C PHE A 109 -16.87 5.22 32.04
N THR A 110 -15.63 4.89 31.71
CA THR A 110 -14.99 5.23 30.43
C THR A 110 -15.90 4.88 29.25
N GLY A 111 -16.11 5.81 28.34
CA GLY A 111 -16.97 5.65 27.17
C GLY A 111 -18.47 5.77 27.44
N ALA A 112 -18.89 5.91 28.69
CA ALA A 112 -20.32 6.13 29.02
C ALA A 112 -20.74 7.57 28.63
N PRO A 113 -21.98 7.75 28.13
CA PRO A 113 -22.49 9.07 27.78
C PRO A 113 -22.55 9.98 29.01
N MET A 114 -22.14 11.22 28.81
CA MET A 114 -22.28 12.24 29.87
C MET A 114 -23.75 12.49 30.19
N PRO A 115 -24.15 12.41 31.47
CA PRO A 115 -25.51 12.78 31.85
C PRO A 115 -25.76 14.27 31.64
N GLU A 116 -27.01 14.60 31.32
CA GLU A 116 -27.42 15.98 31.17
C GLU A 116 -27.10 16.81 32.45
N GLY A 117 -26.53 17.97 32.24
CA GLY A 117 -26.13 18.90 33.32
C GLY A 117 -24.70 18.66 33.83
N ALA A 118 -24.10 17.50 33.64
CA ALA A 118 -22.70 17.27 33.98
C ALA A 118 -21.79 17.54 32.77
N ASP A 119 -20.63 18.10 33.04
CA ASP A 119 -19.64 18.49 32.04
C ASP A 119 -18.20 18.22 32.49
N THR A 120 -17.99 17.67 33.69
CA THR A 120 -16.68 17.43 34.28
C THR A 120 -16.67 16.07 35.00
N VAL A 121 -15.56 15.32 34.88
CA VAL A 121 -15.42 14.01 35.53
C VAL A 121 -14.20 14.01 36.41
N PHE A 122 -14.37 13.62 37.68
CA PHE A 122 -13.25 13.29 38.58
C PHE A 122 -12.87 11.85 38.38
N MET A 123 -11.57 11.56 38.29
CA MET A 123 -11.06 10.17 38.21
C MET A 123 -11.35 9.45 39.54
N GLN A 124 -11.66 8.17 39.47
CA GLN A 124 -11.92 7.37 40.66
C GLN A 124 -10.68 7.25 41.56
N GLU A 125 -9.49 7.34 41.00
CA GLU A 125 -8.21 7.27 41.71
C GLU A 125 -7.94 8.52 42.55
N ASP A 126 -8.53 9.64 42.18
CA ASP A 126 -8.29 10.94 42.84
C ASP A 126 -9.33 11.27 43.93
N VAL A 127 -10.31 10.38 44.10
CA VAL A 127 -11.42 10.60 45.05
C VAL A 127 -11.48 9.53 46.10
N ARG A 128 -12.18 9.77 47.19
CA ARG A 128 -12.53 8.79 48.21
C ARG A 128 -14.02 8.73 48.44
N VAL A 129 -14.54 7.62 48.88
CA VAL A 129 -15.94 7.45 49.29
C VAL A 129 -15.98 7.45 50.82
N ASP A 130 -16.82 8.25 51.41
CA ASP A 130 -16.99 8.29 52.86
C ASP A 130 -17.90 7.16 53.39
N GLU A 131 -18.03 7.04 54.73
CA GLU A 131 -18.85 6.01 55.38
C GLU A 131 -20.33 6.10 55.03
N ALA A 132 -20.80 7.26 54.62
CA ALA A 132 -22.19 7.52 54.17
C ALA A 132 -22.40 7.23 52.67
N GLY A 133 -21.38 6.72 51.94
CA GLY A 133 -21.44 6.42 50.52
C GLY A 133 -21.38 7.66 49.61
N ARG A 134 -21.00 8.83 50.15
CA ARG A 134 -20.76 10.05 49.37
C ARG A 134 -19.35 10.10 48.83
N VAL A 135 -19.15 10.62 47.58
CA VAL A 135 -17.84 10.82 47.03
C VAL A 135 -17.26 12.16 47.51
N VAL A 136 -16.04 12.13 48.02
CA VAL A 136 -15.29 13.30 48.45
C VAL A 136 -14.37 13.73 47.35
N LEU A 137 -14.60 14.91 46.79
CA LEU A 137 -13.89 15.45 45.64
C LEU A 137 -12.77 16.38 46.04
N PRO A 138 -11.58 16.30 45.40
CA PRO A 138 -10.49 17.26 45.59
C PRO A 138 -10.86 18.62 44.92
N ALA A 139 -10.19 19.67 45.34
CA ALA A 139 -10.27 20.99 44.68
C ALA A 139 -9.33 21.07 43.47
N GLY A 140 -9.55 22.06 42.58
CA GLY A 140 -8.62 22.44 41.53
C GLY A 140 -8.81 21.76 40.17
N LEU A 141 -9.77 20.87 40.01
CA LEU A 141 -10.10 20.32 38.69
C LEU A 141 -10.76 21.41 37.82
N ARG A 142 -10.38 21.47 36.55
CA ARG A 142 -10.90 22.45 35.59
C ARG A 142 -12.23 21.98 35.01
N PRO A 143 -13.16 22.92 34.71
CA PRO A 143 -14.38 22.62 33.95
C PRO A 143 -14.03 21.87 32.64
N GLY A 144 -14.81 20.87 32.29
CA GLY A 144 -14.61 20.07 31.09
C GLY A 144 -13.53 18.96 31.20
N ALA A 145 -12.86 18.84 32.36
CA ALA A 145 -11.82 17.84 32.54
C ALA A 145 -12.37 16.42 32.41
N ASN A 146 -11.58 15.53 31.74
CA ASN A 146 -11.85 14.10 31.55
C ASN A 146 -13.15 13.80 30.78
N VAL A 147 -13.60 14.73 29.96
CA VAL A 147 -14.76 14.59 29.08
C VAL A 147 -14.26 14.62 27.63
N ARG A 148 -14.76 13.71 26.81
CA ARG A 148 -14.55 13.70 25.35
C ARG A 148 -15.79 14.26 24.67
N PRO A 149 -15.70 15.41 24.01
CA PRO A 149 -16.82 15.97 23.26
C PRO A 149 -17.22 15.07 22.07
N ALA A 150 -18.50 15.11 21.70
CA ALA A 150 -18.93 14.53 20.43
C ALA A 150 -18.13 15.15 19.27
N GLY A 151 -17.59 14.31 18.38
CA GLY A 151 -16.80 14.75 17.24
C GLY A 151 -15.39 15.25 17.56
N GLU A 152 -14.86 14.95 18.74
CA GLU A 152 -13.47 15.29 19.11
C GLU A 152 -12.45 14.77 18.08
N ASP A 153 -12.65 13.58 17.55
CA ASP A 153 -11.80 12.95 16.54
C ASP A 153 -12.23 13.35 15.13
N ILE A 154 -13.50 13.11 14.79
CA ILE A 154 -14.04 13.45 13.46
C ILE A 154 -15.43 14.05 13.59
N GLN A 155 -15.63 15.23 13.02
CA GLN A 155 -16.91 15.91 12.98
C GLN A 155 -17.84 15.27 11.95
N LEU A 156 -19.15 15.29 12.23
CA LEU A 156 -20.17 14.89 11.25
C LEU A 156 -20.00 15.65 9.93
N GLY A 157 -19.98 14.93 8.80
CA GLY A 157 -19.83 15.47 7.45
C GLY A 157 -18.39 15.80 7.04
N ALA A 158 -17.41 15.66 7.94
CA ALA A 158 -16.00 15.85 7.57
C ALA A 158 -15.53 14.79 6.56
N ALA A 159 -14.61 15.16 5.67
CA ALA A 159 -13.93 14.20 4.79
C ALA A 159 -13.11 13.22 5.64
N ALA A 160 -13.35 11.92 5.44
CA ALA A 160 -12.73 10.86 6.25
C ALA A 160 -11.75 10.01 5.43
N LEU A 161 -12.16 9.50 4.27
CA LEU A 161 -11.31 8.71 3.38
C LEU A 161 -11.45 9.23 1.95
N ALA A 162 -10.33 9.44 1.28
CA ALA A 162 -10.31 9.95 -0.09
C ALA A 162 -10.40 8.83 -1.13
N GLY A 163 -11.12 9.06 -2.22
CA GLY A 163 -11.16 8.18 -3.36
C GLY A 163 -9.77 7.89 -3.93
N GLY A 164 -9.56 6.67 -4.43
CA GLY A 164 -8.26 6.20 -4.87
C GLY A 164 -7.33 5.73 -3.74
N LEU A 165 -7.72 5.84 -2.47
CA LEU A 165 -6.97 5.28 -1.35
C LEU A 165 -6.96 3.75 -1.45
N ARG A 166 -5.79 3.11 -1.33
CA ARG A 166 -5.69 1.67 -1.08
C ARG A 166 -5.98 1.45 0.39
N LEU A 167 -7.14 0.85 0.68
CA LEU A 167 -7.63 0.67 2.05
C LEU A 167 -6.70 -0.21 2.87
N ARG A 168 -6.37 0.24 4.06
CA ARG A 168 -5.56 -0.45 5.07
C ARG A 168 -6.47 -0.87 6.22
N PRO A 169 -6.04 -1.76 7.11
CA PRO A 169 -6.85 -2.20 8.25
C PRO A 169 -7.44 -1.04 9.08
N GLN A 170 -6.68 0.04 9.30
CA GLN A 170 -7.17 1.22 10.02
C GLN A 170 -8.23 2.02 9.23
N ASP A 171 -8.14 2.03 7.90
CA ASP A 171 -9.14 2.70 7.05
C ASP A 171 -10.45 1.92 7.04
N VAL A 172 -10.36 0.58 7.04
CA VAL A 172 -11.52 -0.32 7.21
C VAL A 172 -12.15 -0.13 8.59
N ALA A 173 -11.33 -0.03 9.65
CA ALA A 173 -11.83 0.23 11.00
C ALA A 173 -12.56 1.58 11.11
N LEU A 174 -12.04 2.62 10.45
CA LEU A 174 -12.68 3.94 10.41
C LEU A 174 -14.04 3.88 9.69
N ALA A 175 -14.12 3.19 8.55
CA ALA A 175 -15.36 2.99 7.83
C ALA A 175 -16.40 2.21 8.68
N ALA A 176 -15.95 1.19 9.41
CA ALA A 176 -16.78 0.44 10.35
C ALA A 176 -17.28 1.32 11.51
N ALA A 177 -16.45 2.25 12.02
CA ALA A 177 -16.85 3.18 13.06
C ALA A 177 -17.95 4.14 12.60
N PHE A 178 -18.09 4.39 11.28
CA PHE A 178 -19.24 5.11 10.71
C PHE A 178 -20.46 4.23 10.46
N GLY A 179 -20.43 2.95 10.84
CA GLY A 179 -21.54 2.01 10.65
C GLY A 179 -21.69 1.47 9.23
N LEU A 180 -20.68 1.63 8.37
CA LEU A 180 -20.71 1.08 7.02
C LEU A 180 -20.56 -0.45 7.06
N THR A 181 -21.43 -1.15 6.34
CA THR A 181 -21.37 -2.60 6.16
C THR A 181 -20.80 -3.01 4.82
N GLN A 182 -20.78 -2.07 3.86
CA GLN A 182 -20.24 -2.23 2.51
C GLN A 182 -19.51 -0.96 2.10
N ILE A 183 -18.55 -1.11 1.20
CA ILE A 183 -17.74 -0.01 0.64
C ILE A 183 -17.68 -0.18 -0.88
N ASP A 184 -17.89 0.93 -1.60
CA ASP A 184 -17.70 1.00 -3.04
C ASP A 184 -16.20 1.10 -3.37
N VAL A 185 -15.72 0.11 -4.11
CA VAL A 185 -14.31 0.00 -4.48
C VAL A 185 -14.15 -0.17 -5.99
N ARG A 186 -12.99 0.18 -6.51
CA ARG A 186 -12.63 -0.14 -7.89
C ARG A 186 -12.56 -1.67 -8.06
N ARG A 187 -13.05 -2.19 -9.18
CA ARG A 187 -12.88 -3.60 -9.54
C ARG A 187 -11.39 -3.96 -9.60
N ARG A 188 -11.04 -5.16 -9.21
CA ARG A 188 -9.67 -5.66 -9.31
C ARG A 188 -9.20 -5.66 -10.77
N ILE A 189 -7.93 -5.31 -10.98
CA ILE A 189 -7.29 -5.36 -12.30
C ILE A 189 -7.04 -6.82 -12.68
N ARG A 190 -7.52 -7.20 -13.86
CA ARG A 190 -7.31 -8.53 -14.43
C ARG A 190 -6.04 -8.54 -15.27
N VAL A 191 -5.07 -9.37 -14.90
CA VAL A 191 -3.76 -9.44 -15.56
C VAL A 191 -3.54 -10.83 -16.12
N ALA A 192 -3.29 -10.91 -17.43
CA ALA A 192 -2.82 -12.12 -18.06
C ALA A 192 -1.29 -12.19 -17.98
N VAL A 193 -0.74 -13.29 -17.48
CA VAL A 193 0.71 -13.53 -17.39
C VAL A 193 1.08 -14.76 -18.19
N PHE A 194 2.10 -14.65 -19.04
CA PHE A 194 2.67 -15.77 -19.77
C PHE A 194 4.19 -15.70 -19.83
N SER A 195 4.81 -16.80 -20.16
CA SER A 195 6.22 -16.85 -20.54
C SER A 195 6.35 -17.40 -21.97
N THR A 196 7.45 -17.08 -22.62
CA THR A 196 7.82 -17.67 -23.92
C THR A 196 9.32 -17.94 -23.93
N GLY A 197 9.71 -18.96 -24.71
CA GLY A 197 11.09 -19.38 -24.85
C GLY A 197 11.19 -20.91 -24.91
N ASN A 198 11.89 -21.41 -25.90
CA ASN A 198 12.10 -22.85 -26.11
C ASN A 198 12.99 -23.49 -25.00
N GLU A 199 13.71 -22.63 -24.26
CA GLU A 199 14.52 -22.99 -23.10
C GLU A 199 13.70 -23.24 -21.84
N LEU A 200 12.41 -22.87 -21.83
CA LEU A 200 11.58 -22.97 -20.64
C LEU A 200 10.83 -24.30 -20.54
N ALA A 201 10.73 -24.81 -19.34
CA ALA A 201 9.89 -25.93 -18.95
C ALA A 201 9.00 -25.55 -17.76
N SER A 202 7.78 -26.06 -17.71
CA SER A 202 6.92 -25.86 -16.55
C SER A 202 7.43 -26.62 -15.34
N PRO A 203 7.42 -26.05 -14.13
CA PRO A 203 7.71 -26.79 -12.91
C PRO A 203 6.88 -28.08 -12.82
N GLY A 204 7.50 -29.17 -12.39
CA GLY A 204 6.88 -30.50 -12.32
C GLY A 204 6.89 -31.28 -13.63
N SER A 205 7.22 -30.68 -14.78
CA SER A 205 7.39 -31.40 -16.06
C SER A 205 8.82 -31.89 -16.24
N PRO A 206 9.04 -32.98 -17.03
CA PRO A 206 10.39 -33.39 -17.40
C PRO A 206 11.15 -32.27 -18.12
N ARG A 207 12.39 -32.00 -17.71
CA ARG A 207 13.26 -30.96 -18.26
C ARG A 207 14.35 -31.58 -19.15
N LYS A 208 14.51 -31.09 -20.37
CA LYS A 208 15.64 -31.43 -21.25
C LYS A 208 16.93 -30.79 -20.72
N SER A 209 18.09 -31.27 -21.17
CA SER A 209 19.39 -30.81 -20.68
C SER A 209 19.64 -29.31 -20.86
N ALA A 210 19.13 -28.71 -21.94
CA ALA A 210 19.26 -27.28 -22.25
C ALA A 210 18.09 -26.41 -21.75
N GLN A 211 17.14 -26.99 -21.01
CA GLN A 211 16.00 -26.23 -20.48
C GLN A 211 16.19 -25.84 -19.00
N LEU A 212 15.53 -24.80 -18.59
CA LEU A 212 15.38 -24.36 -17.20
C LEU A 212 13.89 -24.26 -16.84
N TYR A 213 13.56 -24.39 -15.57
CA TYR A 213 12.19 -24.18 -15.14
C TYR A 213 11.84 -22.70 -15.13
N ASP A 214 10.63 -22.41 -15.62
CA ASP A 214 10.07 -21.06 -15.61
C ASP A 214 9.78 -20.60 -14.16
N SER A 215 10.66 -19.78 -13.63
CA SER A 215 10.51 -19.22 -12.27
C SER A 215 9.93 -17.79 -12.27
N ASN A 216 10.20 -17.03 -13.34
CA ASN A 216 9.79 -15.62 -13.40
C ASN A 216 8.27 -15.47 -13.41
N ARG A 217 7.55 -16.28 -14.17
CA ARG A 217 6.10 -16.24 -14.25
C ARG A 217 5.45 -16.38 -12.87
N PHE A 218 5.93 -17.32 -12.05
CA PHE A 218 5.43 -17.53 -10.69
C PHE A 218 5.76 -16.35 -9.77
N MET A 219 6.97 -15.78 -9.89
CA MET A 219 7.35 -14.57 -9.16
C MET A 219 6.43 -13.40 -9.52
N LEU A 220 6.21 -13.14 -10.81
CA LEU A 220 5.35 -12.07 -11.30
C LEU A 220 3.90 -12.24 -10.86
N MET A 221 3.34 -13.44 -10.96
CA MET A 221 1.99 -13.74 -10.47
C MET A 221 1.85 -13.46 -8.98
N ALA A 222 2.83 -13.87 -8.17
CA ALA A 222 2.82 -13.60 -6.73
C ALA A 222 2.89 -12.09 -6.42
N MET A 223 3.72 -11.34 -7.15
CA MET A 223 3.83 -9.89 -6.99
C MET A 223 2.52 -9.18 -7.39
N LEU A 224 1.89 -9.57 -8.48
CA LEU A 224 0.59 -9.05 -8.92
C LEU A 224 -0.53 -9.36 -7.92
N ALA A 225 -0.57 -10.56 -7.38
CA ALA A 225 -1.55 -10.95 -6.36
C ALA A 225 -1.42 -10.09 -5.09
N ARG A 226 -0.19 -9.77 -4.66
CA ARG A 226 0.06 -8.83 -3.55
C ARG A 226 -0.40 -7.40 -3.85
N LEU A 227 -0.36 -6.99 -5.11
CA LEU A 227 -0.94 -5.72 -5.55
C LEU A 227 -2.48 -5.74 -5.65
N GLY A 228 -3.10 -6.88 -5.37
CA GLY A 228 -4.56 -7.05 -5.38
C GLY A 228 -5.14 -7.36 -6.76
N CYS A 229 -4.34 -7.78 -7.75
CA CYS A 229 -4.80 -8.15 -9.07
C CYS A 229 -5.47 -9.54 -9.10
N GLU A 230 -6.40 -9.72 -10.04
CA GLU A 230 -6.85 -11.04 -10.50
C GLU A 230 -5.90 -11.50 -11.61
N VAL A 231 -5.18 -12.59 -11.36
CA VAL A 231 -4.11 -13.05 -12.25
C VAL A 231 -4.53 -14.31 -12.98
N SER A 232 -4.47 -14.28 -14.32
CA SER A 232 -4.67 -15.43 -15.19
C SER A 232 -3.32 -15.94 -15.68
N ASP A 233 -3.01 -17.19 -15.35
CA ASP A 233 -1.82 -17.90 -15.82
C ASP A 233 -2.08 -18.50 -17.21
N LEU A 234 -1.46 -17.93 -18.25
CA LEU A 234 -1.53 -18.44 -19.61
C LEU A 234 -0.43 -19.48 -19.93
N GLY A 235 0.43 -19.79 -18.97
CA GLY A 235 1.49 -20.78 -19.10
C GLY A 235 2.66 -20.32 -19.96
N ILE A 236 3.37 -21.28 -20.52
CA ILE A 236 4.44 -21.06 -21.51
C ILE A 236 3.80 -21.12 -22.89
N LEU A 237 3.72 -19.99 -23.58
CA LEU A 237 3.22 -19.95 -24.94
C LEU A 237 4.31 -20.41 -25.91
N ARG A 238 3.90 -21.13 -26.96
CA ARG A 238 4.85 -21.55 -28.01
C ARG A 238 5.41 -20.31 -28.70
N ASP A 239 6.70 -20.39 -29.01
CA ASP A 239 7.42 -19.35 -29.73
C ASP A 239 7.10 -19.42 -31.24
N ASP A 240 5.80 -19.22 -31.53
CA ASP A 240 5.21 -19.14 -32.87
C ASP A 240 4.45 -17.84 -33.01
N ARG A 241 4.82 -17.02 -33.99
CA ARG A 241 4.28 -15.67 -34.19
C ARG A 241 2.75 -15.65 -34.30
N GLY A 242 2.18 -16.57 -35.07
CA GLY A 242 0.72 -16.59 -35.30
C GLY A 242 -0.07 -17.01 -34.07
N ALA A 243 0.42 -18.06 -33.37
CA ALA A 243 -0.19 -18.52 -32.12
C ALA A 243 -0.10 -17.47 -31.02
N LEU A 244 1.04 -16.78 -30.90
CA LEU A 244 1.25 -15.68 -29.97
C LEU A 244 0.28 -14.52 -30.27
N ALA A 245 0.22 -14.05 -31.53
CA ALA A 245 -0.66 -12.96 -31.94
C ALA A 245 -2.13 -13.26 -31.60
N GLN A 246 -2.59 -14.49 -31.89
CA GLN A 246 -3.96 -14.92 -31.57
C GLN A 246 -4.21 -14.99 -30.05
N GLY A 247 -3.25 -15.52 -29.27
CA GLY A 247 -3.31 -15.58 -27.82
C GLY A 247 -3.36 -14.19 -27.18
N LEU A 248 -2.52 -13.27 -27.64
CA LEU A 248 -2.46 -11.89 -27.19
C LEU A 248 -3.76 -11.14 -27.48
N LYS A 249 -4.33 -11.28 -28.69
CA LYS A 249 -5.61 -10.67 -29.05
C LYS A 249 -6.76 -11.21 -28.19
N LYS A 250 -6.77 -12.50 -27.89
CA LYS A 250 -7.77 -13.11 -26.99
C LYS A 250 -7.61 -12.58 -25.57
N ALA A 251 -6.38 -12.50 -25.06
CA ALA A 251 -6.10 -11.97 -23.72
C ALA A 251 -6.51 -10.51 -23.58
N ALA A 252 -6.26 -9.67 -24.59
CA ALA A 252 -6.66 -8.25 -24.61
C ALA A 252 -8.18 -8.06 -24.50
N GLY A 253 -8.99 -9.00 -25.01
CA GLY A 253 -10.45 -8.94 -24.90
C GLY A 253 -11.01 -9.21 -23.51
N THR A 254 -10.22 -9.73 -22.57
CA THR A 254 -10.69 -10.20 -21.26
C THR A 254 -9.88 -9.66 -20.06
N HIS A 255 -8.72 -9.06 -20.30
CA HIS A 255 -7.82 -8.55 -19.26
C HIS A 255 -7.57 -7.05 -19.43
N ASP A 256 -7.08 -6.43 -18.36
CA ASP A 256 -6.76 -5.01 -18.30
C ASP A 256 -5.24 -4.75 -18.48
N LEU A 257 -4.44 -5.81 -18.40
CA LEU A 257 -2.99 -5.80 -18.63
C LEU A 257 -2.53 -7.17 -19.09
N ILE A 258 -1.60 -7.21 -20.04
CA ILE A 258 -0.90 -8.43 -20.46
C ILE A 258 0.57 -8.28 -20.09
N LEU A 259 1.13 -9.29 -19.42
CA LEU A 259 2.50 -9.28 -18.92
C LEU A 259 3.26 -10.53 -19.36
N THR A 260 4.48 -10.35 -19.87
CA THR A 260 5.39 -11.47 -20.14
C THR A 260 6.76 -11.27 -19.53
N SER A 261 7.46 -12.37 -19.28
CA SER A 261 8.88 -12.38 -18.95
C SER A 261 9.65 -13.19 -19.99
N GLY A 262 10.64 -12.55 -20.60
CA GLY A 262 11.38 -13.11 -21.74
C GLY A 262 10.75 -12.72 -23.10
N GLY A 263 11.43 -13.04 -24.19
CA GLY A 263 10.97 -12.77 -25.56
C GLY A 263 10.89 -11.29 -25.94
N VAL A 264 11.59 -10.39 -25.25
CA VAL A 264 11.58 -8.94 -25.51
C VAL A 264 12.99 -8.37 -25.62
N SER A 265 13.91 -9.20 -26.07
CA SER A 265 15.31 -8.83 -26.33
C SER A 265 15.46 -8.13 -27.68
N THR A 266 16.63 -7.59 -27.97
CA THR A 266 17.00 -7.04 -29.29
C THR A 266 17.47 -8.14 -30.26
N GLY A 267 17.21 -9.43 -29.97
CA GLY A 267 17.61 -10.58 -30.79
C GLY A 267 16.77 -10.72 -32.05
N GLU A 268 17.33 -11.36 -33.08
CA GLU A 268 16.69 -11.57 -34.37
C GLU A 268 15.51 -12.59 -34.33
N GLU A 269 15.40 -13.41 -33.26
CA GLU A 269 14.36 -14.44 -33.06
C GLU A 269 13.30 -13.99 -32.03
N ASP A 270 12.95 -12.71 -31.97
CA ASP A 270 11.97 -12.19 -31.00
C ASP A 270 10.55 -12.26 -31.57
N HIS A 271 9.94 -13.45 -31.54
CA HIS A 271 8.58 -13.68 -32.03
C HIS A 271 7.51 -12.93 -31.23
N VAL A 272 7.76 -12.59 -29.96
CA VAL A 272 6.81 -11.78 -29.15
C VAL A 272 6.69 -10.38 -29.72
N LYS A 273 7.81 -9.75 -30.07
CA LYS A 273 7.82 -8.43 -30.69
C LYS A 273 6.99 -8.42 -31.98
N ALA A 274 7.28 -9.35 -32.88
CA ALA A 274 6.57 -9.47 -34.15
C ALA A 274 5.06 -9.77 -33.93
N ALA A 275 4.73 -10.64 -32.98
CA ALA A 275 3.33 -10.97 -32.66
C ALA A 275 2.55 -9.79 -32.06
N VAL A 276 3.18 -8.96 -31.22
CA VAL A 276 2.55 -7.73 -30.70
C VAL A 276 2.32 -6.72 -31.82
N GLU A 277 3.32 -6.52 -32.73
CA GLU A 277 3.22 -5.61 -33.88
C GLU A 277 2.12 -6.03 -34.88
N ASP A 278 1.78 -7.32 -34.96
CA ASP A 278 0.69 -7.83 -35.78
C ASP A 278 -0.72 -7.46 -35.26
N VAL A 279 -0.88 -7.26 -33.96
CA VAL A 279 -2.19 -7.10 -33.32
C VAL A 279 -2.30 -5.79 -32.52
N GLY A 280 -1.25 -4.97 -32.54
CA GLY A 280 -1.21 -3.73 -31.80
C GLY A 280 0.01 -2.88 -32.12
N THR A 281 0.40 -2.03 -31.20
CA THR A 281 1.60 -1.19 -31.28
C THR A 281 2.63 -1.59 -30.23
N LEU A 282 3.91 -1.44 -30.53
CA LEU A 282 5.01 -1.75 -29.62
C LEU A 282 6.05 -0.63 -29.64
N VAL A 283 6.49 -0.27 -28.44
CA VAL A 283 7.63 0.64 -28.23
C VAL A 283 8.62 -0.03 -27.28
N LEU A 284 9.90 0.00 -27.62
CA LEU A 284 10.95 -0.52 -26.76
C LEU A 284 11.51 0.61 -25.89
N TRP A 285 11.23 0.57 -24.58
CA TRP A 285 11.83 1.47 -23.61
C TRP A 285 13.23 0.98 -23.24
N ARG A 286 14.21 1.87 -23.37
CA ARG A 286 15.55 1.67 -22.85
C ARG A 286 15.66 2.40 -21.52
N MET A 287 15.41 1.69 -20.44
CA MET A 287 15.46 2.26 -19.10
C MET A 287 16.90 2.58 -18.67
N ALA A 288 17.12 3.74 -18.07
CA ALA A 288 18.38 4.13 -17.45
C ALA A 288 18.56 3.46 -16.08
N ILE A 289 18.37 2.13 -16.01
CA ILE A 289 18.48 1.31 -14.80
C ILE A 289 19.45 0.15 -14.95
N LYS A 290 19.85 -0.42 -13.81
CA LYS A 290 20.58 -1.68 -13.72
C LYS A 290 20.18 -2.43 -12.43
N PRO A 291 19.77 -3.71 -12.58
CA PRO A 291 19.48 -4.46 -13.81
C PRO A 291 18.12 -4.07 -14.41
N GLY A 292 17.82 -4.45 -15.66
CA GLY A 292 16.50 -4.34 -16.25
C GLY A 292 16.36 -3.27 -17.35
N ARG A 293 17.39 -3.07 -18.16
CA ARG A 293 17.43 -2.03 -19.19
C ARG A 293 16.34 -2.09 -20.27
N PRO A 294 16.10 -3.22 -20.97
CA PRO A 294 15.06 -3.30 -21.98
C PRO A 294 13.71 -3.62 -21.36
N VAL A 295 12.68 -2.88 -21.77
CA VAL A 295 11.26 -3.13 -21.46
C VAL A 295 10.46 -2.91 -22.73
N ALA A 296 9.67 -3.90 -23.14
CA ALA A 296 8.74 -3.72 -24.24
C ALA A 296 7.40 -3.20 -23.68
N MET A 297 6.95 -2.09 -24.21
CA MET A 297 5.65 -1.48 -23.89
C MET A 297 4.78 -1.49 -25.12
N GLY A 298 3.53 -1.90 -25.01
CA GLY A 298 2.64 -1.98 -26.16
C GLY A 298 1.19 -1.78 -25.78
N ILE A 299 0.36 -1.59 -26.82
CA ILE A 299 -1.09 -1.56 -26.72
C ILE A 299 -1.66 -2.57 -27.70
N ILE A 300 -2.47 -3.48 -27.21
CA ILE A 300 -3.16 -4.51 -28.01
C ILE A 300 -4.66 -4.31 -27.84
N ALA A 301 -5.34 -3.82 -28.87
CA ALA A 301 -6.78 -3.52 -28.84
C ALA A 301 -7.18 -2.66 -27.61
N GLY A 302 -6.38 -1.66 -27.27
CA GLY A 302 -6.59 -0.77 -26.11
C GLY A 302 -6.13 -1.31 -24.76
N THR A 303 -5.63 -2.55 -24.71
CA THR A 303 -5.09 -3.17 -23.49
C THR A 303 -3.57 -3.03 -23.44
N PRO A 304 -2.98 -2.52 -22.36
CA PRO A 304 -1.54 -2.42 -22.22
C PRO A 304 -0.87 -3.80 -22.20
N PHE A 305 0.26 -3.88 -22.87
CA PHE A 305 1.17 -5.01 -22.89
C PHE A 305 2.52 -4.57 -22.32
N ILE A 306 3.09 -5.36 -21.41
CA ILE A 306 4.42 -5.12 -20.85
C ILE A 306 5.25 -6.40 -20.97
N GLY A 307 6.38 -6.29 -21.65
CA GLY A 307 7.37 -7.37 -21.75
C GLY A 307 8.59 -7.06 -20.89
N LEU A 308 8.89 -7.96 -19.95
CA LEU A 308 9.98 -7.83 -18.99
C LEU A 308 11.21 -8.65 -19.42
N PRO A 309 12.42 -8.28 -18.93
CA PRO A 309 13.64 -9.07 -19.17
C PRO A 309 13.50 -10.51 -18.65
N GLY A 310 14.16 -11.47 -19.33
CA GLY A 310 14.19 -12.89 -18.92
C GLY A 310 15.02 -13.15 -17.64
N ASN A 311 15.98 -12.30 -17.28
CA ASN A 311 16.76 -12.46 -16.05
C ASN A 311 15.91 -12.11 -14.81
N PRO A 312 15.82 -12.96 -13.76
CA PRO A 312 14.90 -12.80 -12.63
C PRO A 312 15.08 -11.48 -11.84
N VAL A 313 16.32 -11.07 -11.55
CA VAL A 313 16.55 -9.81 -10.82
C VAL A 313 16.20 -8.61 -11.69
N ALA A 314 16.46 -8.67 -13.00
CA ALA A 314 16.06 -7.63 -13.93
C ALA A 314 14.53 -7.53 -14.04
N SER A 315 13.86 -8.67 -14.16
CA SER A 315 12.39 -8.78 -14.19
C SER A 315 11.77 -8.19 -12.92
N PHE A 316 12.30 -8.55 -11.74
CA PHE A 316 11.86 -8.02 -10.45
C PHE A 316 12.00 -6.49 -10.38
N VAL A 317 13.19 -5.94 -10.66
CA VAL A 317 13.44 -4.49 -10.59
C VAL A 317 12.55 -3.74 -11.60
N THR A 318 12.43 -4.26 -12.83
CA THR A 318 11.57 -3.64 -13.85
C THR A 318 10.09 -3.73 -13.46
N PHE A 319 9.65 -4.82 -12.85
CA PHE A 319 8.30 -4.91 -12.29
C PHE A 319 8.01 -3.78 -11.31
N VAL A 320 8.91 -3.56 -10.37
CA VAL A 320 8.76 -2.52 -9.33
C VAL A 320 8.60 -1.12 -9.94
N HIS A 321 9.34 -0.81 -11.00
CA HIS A 321 9.41 0.55 -11.53
C HIS A 321 8.53 0.78 -12.78
N VAL A 322 8.00 -0.26 -13.39
CA VAL A 322 7.14 -0.14 -14.59
C VAL A 322 5.78 -0.81 -14.36
N VAL A 323 5.75 -2.09 -13.96
CA VAL A 323 4.48 -2.82 -13.82
C VAL A 323 3.69 -2.33 -12.61
N ARG A 324 4.34 -2.18 -11.45
CA ARG A 324 3.68 -1.68 -10.24
C ARG A 324 2.99 -0.32 -10.45
N PRO A 325 3.66 0.73 -10.95
CA PRO A 325 3.00 2.00 -11.21
C PRO A 325 1.89 1.89 -12.28
N THR A 326 2.04 1.03 -13.30
CA THR A 326 0.99 0.77 -14.29
C THR A 326 -0.25 0.14 -13.65
N VAL A 327 -0.07 -0.87 -12.79
CA VAL A 327 -1.18 -1.52 -12.07
C VAL A 327 -1.87 -0.53 -11.14
N LEU A 328 -1.12 0.29 -10.40
CA LEU A 328 -1.69 1.33 -9.54
C LEU A 328 -2.49 2.36 -10.34
N ALA A 329 -1.98 2.83 -11.48
CA ALA A 329 -2.68 3.75 -12.36
C ALA A 329 -3.96 3.11 -12.93
N LEU A 330 -3.89 1.87 -13.45
CA LEU A 330 -5.05 1.14 -13.95
C LEU A 330 -6.11 0.92 -12.87
N SER A 331 -5.71 0.66 -11.63
CA SER A 331 -6.64 0.49 -10.51
C SER A 331 -7.26 1.79 -10.00
N GLY A 332 -6.79 2.94 -10.48
CA GLY A 332 -7.22 4.26 -9.99
C GLY A 332 -6.71 4.56 -8.59
N ALA A 333 -5.63 3.91 -8.16
CA ALA A 333 -5.00 4.19 -6.88
C ALA A 333 -4.33 5.57 -6.88
N GLN A 334 -4.36 6.25 -5.74
CA GLN A 334 -3.51 7.41 -5.51
C GLN A 334 -2.03 7.03 -5.68
N PRO A 335 -1.16 7.96 -6.14
CA PRO A 335 0.25 7.68 -6.27
C PRO A 335 0.87 7.17 -4.95
N GLN A 336 1.59 6.06 -5.04
CA GLN A 336 2.29 5.45 -3.91
C GLN A 336 3.80 5.43 -4.20
N PRO A 337 4.51 6.56 -4.04
CA PRO A 337 5.94 6.63 -4.30
C PRO A 337 6.71 5.70 -3.36
N LEU A 338 7.77 5.11 -3.86
CA LEU A 338 8.71 4.38 -3.04
C LEU A 338 9.60 5.38 -2.30
N ILE A 339 9.63 5.28 -0.98
CA ILE A 339 10.46 6.14 -0.12
C ILE A 339 11.62 5.31 0.41
N PRO A 340 12.85 5.51 -0.09
CA PRO A 340 14.00 4.78 0.40
C PRO A 340 14.34 5.17 1.85
N MET A 341 14.50 4.18 2.71
CA MET A 341 14.95 4.39 4.10
C MET A 341 16.46 4.64 4.12
N PRO A 342 16.95 5.70 4.79
CA PRO A 342 18.38 5.96 4.88
C PRO A 342 19.07 4.92 5.77
N VAL A 343 20.10 4.27 5.22
CA VAL A 343 20.95 3.31 5.93
C VAL A 343 22.43 3.55 5.59
N ARG A 344 23.36 3.09 6.40
CA ARG A 344 24.78 3.17 6.09
C ARG A 344 25.20 2.02 5.18
N ALA A 345 26.01 2.29 4.16
CA ALA A 345 26.62 1.24 3.34
C ALA A 345 27.74 0.56 4.10
N ALA A 346 27.73 -0.78 4.16
CA ALA A 346 28.87 -1.58 4.65
C ALA A 346 29.66 -2.19 3.46
N PHE A 347 29.65 -1.50 2.32
CA PHE A 347 30.27 -2.00 1.11
C PHE A 347 30.85 -0.86 0.25
N THR A 348 31.80 -1.23 -0.62
CA THR A 348 32.27 -0.36 -1.72
C THR A 348 31.57 -0.77 -2.99
N TYR A 349 31.13 0.21 -3.78
CA TYR A 349 30.50 -0.03 -5.08
C TYR A 349 30.90 1.08 -6.08
N LYS A 350 31.14 0.69 -7.33
CA LYS A 350 31.38 1.61 -8.43
C LYS A 350 30.30 1.44 -9.49
N LYS A 351 29.72 2.52 -9.97
CA LYS A 351 28.70 2.51 -11.01
C LYS A 351 28.97 3.57 -12.09
N LYS A 352 28.30 3.42 -13.22
CA LYS A 352 28.31 4.43 -14.29
C LYS A 352 27.35 5.57 -13.93
N ILE A 353 27.71 6.79 -14.24
CA ILE A 353 26.85 7.98 -14.17
C ILE A 353 25.62 7.84 -15.09
N ALA A 354 24.60 8.64 -14.88
CA ALA A 354 23.36 8.72 -15.66
C ALA A 354 22.53 7.43 -15.72
N ARG A 355 22.61 6.62 -14.66
CA ARG A 355 21.84 5.39 -14.55
C ARG A 355 21.56 5.08 -13.09
N ARG A 356 20.31 4.73 -12.75
CA ARG A 356 19.92 4.29 -11.42
C ARG A 356 20.25 2.80 -11.26
N GLU A 357 20.93 2.42 -10.17
CA GLU A 357 21.30 1.03 -9.93
C GLU A 357 20.72 0.51 -8.62
N TYR A 358 20.29 -0.75 -8.65
CA TYR A 358 19.66 -1.44 -7.53
C TYR A 358 20.57 -2.57 -7.06
N VAL A 359 21.10 -2.44 -5.85
CA VAL A 359 22.04 -3.37 -5.24
C VAL A 359 21.34 -4.20 -4.18
N ARG A 360 21.35 -5.52 -4.30
CA ARG A 360 20.76 -6.43 -3.31
C ARG A 360 21.58 -6.44 -2.04
N VAL A 361 20.91 -6.24 -0.90
CA VAL A 361 21.56 -6.11 0.39
C VAL A 361 20.77 -6.78 1.51
N ASN A 362 21.49 -7.21 2.53
CA ASN A 362 20.94 -7.53 3.85
C ASN A 362 21.13 -6.35 4.78
N LEU A 363 20.21 -6.17 5.73
CA LEU A 363 20.34 -5.21 6.81
C LEU A 363 20.93 -5.87 8.05
N ARG A 364 21.80 -5.17 8.75
CA ARG A 364 22.25 -5.55 10.08
C ARG A 364 22.37 -4.31 10.98
N LYS A 365 22.42 -4.53 12.29
CA LYS A 365 22.78 -3.45 13.21
C LYS A 365 24.21 -2.99 12.93
N ALA A 366 24.43 -1.70 12.93
CA ALA A 366 25.76 -1.16 12.73
C ALA A 366 26.69 -1.54 13.91
N PRO A 367 28.01 -1.74 13.68
CA PRO A 367 28.95 -2.16 14.73
C PRO A 367 29.06 -1.21 15.91
N ASP A 368 28.81 0.08 15.70
CA ASP A 368 28.79 1.11 16.74
C ASP A 368 27.46 1.17 17.52
N GLY A 369 26.52 0.27 17.20
CA GLY A 369 25.19 0.21 17.84
C GLY A 369 24.20 1.28 17.39
N VAL A 370 24.59 2.18 16.48
CA VAL A 370 23.74 3.29 16.04
C VAL A 370 23.20 3.05 14.62
N GLY A 371 21.92 2.70 14.51
CA GLY A 371 21.22 2.52 13.25
C GLY A 371 21.50 1.19 12.55
N LEU A 372 21.15 1.17 11.26
CA LEU A 372 21.28 0.00 10.39
C LEU A 372 22.35 0.25 9.32
N GLU A 373 23.01 -0.82 8.90
CA GLU A 373 23.86 -0.82 7.73
C GLU A 373 23.47 -1.89 6.72
N ALA A 374 23.65 -1.58 5.44
CA ALA A 374 23.39 -2.45 4.33
C ALA A 374 24.66 -3.23 3.96
N VAL A 375 24.56 -4.55 3.91
CA VAL A 375 25.63 -5.46 3.50
C VAL A 375 25.31 -6.00 2.10
N LYS A 376 26.15 -5.68 1.14
CA LYS A 376 25.94 -6.10 -0.26
C LYS A 376 26.01 -7.62 -0.42
N PHE A 377 25.07 -8.19 -1.18
CA PHE A 377 25.16 -9.59 -1.61
C PHE A 377 26.51 -9.85 -2.32
N PRO A 378 27.21 -10.94 -2.01
CA PRO A 378 28.62 -11.10 -2.41
C PRO A 378 28.80 -11.29 -3.93
N ARG A 379 27.78 -11.80 -4.64
CA ARG A 379 27.84 -12.04 -6.07
C ARG A 379 27.02 -11.02 -6.86
N GLU A 380 27.47 -10.68 -8.04
CA GLU A 380 26.75 -9.82 -8.98
C GLU A 380 26.16 -10.63 -10.13
N GLY A 381 25.12 -10.10 -10.77
CA GLY A 381 24.46 -10.72 -11.92
C GLY A 381 22.95 -10.66 -11.81
N ALA A 382 22.31 -10.38 -12.96
CA ALA A 382 20.85 -10.26 -13.04
C ALA A 382 20.12 -11.61 -13.04
N GLY A 383 20.86 -12.71 -13.32
CA GLY A 383 20.33 -14.07 -13.35
C GLY A 383 20.36 -14.80 -11.99
N LEU A 384 20.87 -14.17 -10.93
CA LEU A 384 21.02 -14.81 -9.62
C LEU A 384 19.73 -14.70 -8.79
N LEU A 385 18.75 -15.57 -9.05
CA LEU A 385 17.48 -15.59 -8.33
C LEU A 385 17.67 -15.72 -6.81
N SER A 386 18.62 -16.57 -6.35
CA SER A 386 18.93 -16.73 -4.92
C SER A 386 19.27 -15.42 -4.23
N SER A 387 19.82 -14.44 -4.95
CA SER A 387 20.13 -13.13 -4.38
C SER A 387 18.92 -12.30 -3.98
N LEU A 388 17.73 -12.58 -4.54
CA LEU A 388 16.46 -12.00 -4.08
C LEU A 388 15.89 -12.73 -2.85
N VAL A 389 16.25 -14.01 -2.69
CA VAL A 389 15.81 -14.84 -1.55
C VAL A 389 16.67 -14.57 -0.32
N ASP A 390 17.99 -14.44 -0.53
CA ASP A 390 18.99 -14.33 0.53
C ASP A 390 19.22 -12.88 1.00
N THR A 391 18.42 -11.90 0.54
CA THR A 391 18.56 -10.49 0.91
C THR A 391 17.24 -9.88 1.39
N ASP A 392 17.32 -8.78 2.14
CA ASP A 392 16.16 -8.10 2.72
C ASP A 392 15.56 -7.05 1.77
N GLY A 393 16.33 -6.58 0.78
CA GLY A 393 15.89 -5.55 -0.15
C GLY A 393 16.98 -5.03 -1.07
N LEU A 394 16.72 -3.86 -1.61
CA LEU A 394 17.55 -3.19 -2.59
C LEU A 394 18.07 -1.87 -2.03
N VAL A 395 19.36 -1.58 -2.21
CA VAL A 395 19.86 -0.21 -2.12
C VAL A 395 19.69 0.45 -3.48
N GLU A 396 19.00 1.58 -3.50
CA GLU A 396 18.86 2.44 -4.66
C GLU A 396 20.02 3.44 -4.71
N LEU A 397 20.70 3.47 -5.85
CA LEU A 397 21.80 4.42 -6.14
C LEU A 397 21.39 5.32 -7.29
N GLY A 398 21.13 6.58 -7.01
CA GLY A 398 20.70 7.61 -7.97
C GLY A 398 21.66 7.82 -9.15
N GLU A 399 21.21 8.51 -10.15
CA GLU A 399 21.89 8.71 -11.44
C GLU A 399 23.27 9.39 -11.29
N GLU A 400 23.37 10.34 -10.36
CA GLU A 400 24.55 11.15 -10.07
C GLU A 400 25.66 10.42 -9.30
N ILE A 401 25.29 9.34 -8.58
CA ILE A 401 26.24 8.57 -7.78
C ILE A 401 27.12 7.75 -8.72
N THR A 402 28.45 7.83 -8.54
CA THR A 402 29.43 7.03 -9.29
C THR A 402 30.17 6.04 -8.40
N GLN A 403 30.22 6.32 -7.10
CA GLN A 403 30.91 5.48 -6.11
C GLN A 403 30.17 5.51 -4.77
N VAL A 404 30.18 4.39 -4.07
CA VAL A 404 29.74 4.26 -2.66
C VAL A 404 30.92 3.73 -1.86
N ALA A 405 31.14 4.33 -0.69
CA ALA A 405 32.13 3.88 0.29
C ALA A 405 31.46 3.41 1.59
N PRO A 406 32.09 2.53 2.38
CA PRO A 406 31.59 2.17 3.68
C PRO A 406 31.33 3.38 4.58
N GLY A 407 30.22 3.39 5.33
CA GLY A 407 29.77 4.51 6.16
C GLY A 407 28.93 5.56 5.44
N GLN A 408 28.92 5.59 4.12
CA GLN A 408 28.10 6.52 3.33
C GLN A 408 26.60 6.16 3.48
N THR A 409 25.75 7.17 3.63
CA THR A 409 24.28 6.99 3.63
C THR A 409 23.78 6.66 2.24
N VAL A 410 22.95 5.62 2.14
CA VAL A 410 22.29 5.15 0.90
C VAL A 410 20.82 4.86 1.17
N GLY A 411 19.99 4.87 0.14
CA GLY A 411 18.55 4.60 0.24
C GLY A 411 18.24 3.12 0.16
N PHE A 412 17.62 2.54 1.17
CA PHE A 412 17.18 1.13 1.21
C PHE A 412 15.68 1.00 0.94
N LEU A 413 15.34 0.08 0.05
CA LEU A 413 13.97 -0.32 -0.28
C LEU A 413 13.78 -1.79 0.13
N GLY A 414 13.03 -2.03 1.20
CA GLY A 414 12.70 -3.38 1.66
C GLY A 414 11.72 -4.09 0.72
N TYR A 415 11.88 -5.39 0.47
CA TYR A 415 11.00 -6.13 -0.46
C TYR A 415 9.52 -6.06 -0.08
N ALA A 416 9.19 -6.00 1.22
CA ALA A 416 7.80 -5.89 1.68
C ALA A 416 7.10 -4.59 1.25
N SER A 417 7.84 -3.52 0.94
CA SER A 417 7.30 -2.24 0.47
C SER A 417 7.16 -2.13 -1.04
N LEU A 418 7.64 -3.13 -1.80
CA LEU A 418 7.72 -3.08 -3.25
C LEU A 418 6.51 -3.71 -3.96
N THR A 419 5.66 -4.46 -3.23
CA THR A 419 4.49 -5.17 -3.79
C THR A 419 3.27 -5.08 -2.89
#